data_5cd1ec36f79153ae5a35b2051431dee6
#
_entry.id   5cd1ec36f79153ae5a35b2051431dee6
#
_cell.length_a   1.000
_cell.length_b   1.000
_cell.length_c   1.000
_cell.angle_alpha   90.00
_cell.angle_beta   90.00
_cell.angle_gamma   90.00
#
_symmetry.space_group_name_H-M   'P 1'
#
loop_
_entity.id
_entity.type
_entity.pdbx_description
1 polymer ?
#
loop_
_entity_poly.entity_id
_entity_poly.type
_entity_poly.pdbx_seq_one_letter_code
_entity_poly.pdbx_strand_id
1 'polypeptide(L)'
;MERSWYHIAKECTALRKNVLRVDLCVFIDKEEAFSNEDYLKSTIKSILTSAIINGLDIVGVLSPDTPSVGLRAKQMAQQQQMDITVVPGQTYICSGKEELYVYNLLKPVPRNLSIDKVCGYVHDNNGFVLATNVNSKLAPTLNRLKGSKYAPDGVEIFNAKSGGYRDVDIDFSRFVNSGATSASDLDNSNVFTLIPRKTAQEMGLIQSEEGIDFVPKYLKPQIGVV
;
A
#
# COMPACT_ATOMS: atom_id res chain seq x y z
N MET A 1 -36.69 18.98 -2.36
CA MET A 1 -35.89 19.33 -3.56
C MET A 1 -35.13 18.06 -3.95
N GLU A 2 -35.64 17.31 -4.93
CA GLU A 2 -35.00 16.07 -5.39
C GLU A 2 -33.76 16.44 -6.19
N ARG A 3 -32.58 15.97 -5.71
CA ARG A 3 -31.37 16.09 -6.51
C ARG A 3 -31.50 15.17 -7.72
N SER A 4 -31.42 15.72 -8.91
CA SER A 4 -31.46 14.97 -10.16
C SER A 4 -30.32 13.96 -10.19
N TRP A 5 -30.54 12.71 -10.64
CA TRP A 5 -29.55 11.67 -10.84
C TRP A 5 -28.33 12.13 -11.64
N TYR A 6 -28.52 13.10 -12.53
CA TYR A 6 -27.44 13.74 -13.29
C TYR A 6 -26.45 14.49 -12.38
N HIS A 7 -26.94 15.22 -11.35
CA HIS A 7 -26.09 15.92 -10.41
C HIS A 7 -25.32 14.94 -9.51
N ILE A 8 -25.97 13.87 -9.07
CA ILE A 8 -25.32 12.81 -8.29
C ILE A 8 -24.24 12.14 -9.12
N ALA A 9 -24.51 11.78 -10.37
CA ALA A 9 -23.52 11.17 -11.27
C ALA A 9 -22.31 12.09 -11.53
N LYS A 10 -22.54 13.40 -11.69
CA LYS A 10 -21.49 14.40 -11.88
C LYS A 10 -20.64 14.59 -10.62
N GLU A 11 -21.26 14.62 -9.45
CA GLU A 11 -20.55 14.67 -8.16
C GLU A 11 -19.74 13.39 -7.93
N CYS A 12 -20.30 12.20 -8.21
CA CYS A 12 -19.58 10.94 -8.14
C CYS A 12 -18.38 10.87 -9.09
N THR A 13 -18.52 11.42 -10.30
CA THR A 13 -17.42 11.49 -11.28
C THR A 13 -16.32 12.45 -10.82
N ALA A 14 -16.70 13.59 -10.23
CA ALA A 14 -15.76 14.56 -9.68
C ALA A 14 -15.03 13.99 -8.44
N LEU A 15 -15.73 13.25 -7.58
CA LEU A 15 -15.14 12.53 -6.46
C LEU A 15 -14.15 11.47 -6.93
N ARG A 16 -14.49 10.65 -7.95
CA ARG A 16 -13.58 9.65 -8.54
C ARG A 16 -12.29 10.26 -9.10
N LYS A 17 -12.33 11.47 -9.62
CA LYS A 17 -11.10 12.16 -10.08
C LYS A 17 -10.15 12.53 -8.94
N ASN A 18 -10.68 12.77 -7.74
CA ASN A 18 -9.94 13.29 -6.60
C ASN A 18 -9.64 12.24 -5.53
N VAL A 19 -10.28 11.07 -5.60
CA VAL A 19 -10.12 9.98 -4.62
C VAL A 19 -9.81 8.70 -5.36
N LEU A 20 -8.76 8.00 -4.91
CA LEU A 20 -8.28 6.75 -5.48
C LEU A 20 -8.67 5.57 -4.58
N ARG A 21 -9.04 4.45 -5.20
CA ARG A 21 -9.25 3.16 -4.56
C ARG A 21 -7.92 2.42 -4.52
N VAL A 22 -7.46 2.10 -3.33
CA VAL A 22 -6.12 1.57 -3.13
C VAL A 22 -6.17 0.32 -2.26
N ASP A 23 -5.54 -0.75 -2.70
CA ASP A 23 -5.20 -1.90 -1.89
C ASP A 23 -3.68 -2.11 -1.92
N LEU A 24 -3.02 -1.92 -0.77
CA LEU A 24 -1.57 -2.05 -0.67
C LEU A 24 -1.12 -3.41 -0.10
N CYS A 25 -2.02 -4.35 0.15
CA CYS A 25 -1.71 -5.57 0.91
C CYS A 25 -1.89 -6.88 0.14
N VAL A 26 -1.65 -6.89 -1.18
CA VAL A 26 -1.78 -8.12 -1.95
C VAL A 26 -0.47 -8.89 -1.96
N PHE A 27 -0.49 -10.10 -1.40
CA PHE A 27 0.69 -10.95 -1.26
C PHE A 27 0.82 -11.98 -2.37
N ILE A 28 2.06 -12.22 -2.78
CA ILE A 28 2.46 -13.40 -3.54
C ILE A 28 3.45 -14.19 -2.69
N ASP A 29 3.08 -15.40 -2.30
CA ASP A 29 3.91 -16.26 -1.48
C ASP A 29 5.14 -16.77 -2.23
N LYS A 30 6.28 -16.82 -1.52
CA LYS A 30 7.59 -17.09 -2.09
C LYS A 30 7.75 -18.52 -2.61
N GLU A 31 7.16 -19.50 -1.92
CA GLU A 31 7.37 -20.90 -2.26
C GLU A 31 6.72 -21.30 -3.58
N GLU A 32 5.54 -20.79 -3.88
CA GLU A 32 4.84 -21.09 -5.12
C GLU A 32 5.33 -20.23 -6.29
N ALA A 33 5.67 -18.96 -6.04
CA ALA A 33 5.99 -18.00 -7.07
C ALA A 33 7.41 -18.14 -7.64
N PHE A 34 8.37 -18.65 -6.85
CA PHE A 34 9.76 -18.77 -7.32
C PHE A 34 10.10 -20.15 -7.89
N SER A 35 9.24 -21.13 -7.73
CA SER A 35 9.45 -22.49 -8.27
C SER A 35 9.08 -22.61 -9.75
N ASN A 36 8.23 -21.74 -10.29
CA ASN A 36 7.74 -21.80 -11.67
C ASN A 36 7.43 -20.41 -12.22
N GLU A 37 8.18 -20.00 -13.25
CA GLU A 37 8.07 -18.68 -13.91
C GLU A 37 6.68 -18.47 -14.55
N ASP A 38 6.09 -19.50 -15.15
CA ASP A 38 4.78 -19.39 -15.78
C ASP A 38 3.66 -19.29 -14.74
N TYR A 39 3.81 -19.98 -13.61
CA TYR A 39 2.92 -19.85 -12.47
C TYR A 39 2.97 -18.43 -11.89
N LEU A 40 4.18 -17.88 -11.69
CA LEU A 40 4.34 -16.50 -11.22
C LEU A 40 3.67 -15.49 -12.17
N LYS A 41 3.89 -15.63 -13.48
CA LYS A 41 3.27 -14.76 -14.49
C LYS A 41 1.73 -14.84 -14.46
N SER A 42 1.19 -16.06 -14.36
CA SER A 42 -0.26 -16.26 -14.30
C SER A 42 -0.86 -15.66 -13.03
N THR A 43 -0.20 -15.83 -11.88
CA THR A 43 -0.61 -15.27 -10.59
C THR A 43 -0.58 -13.73 -10.62
N ILE A 44 0.50 -13.13 -11.13
CA ILE A 44 0.58 -11.67 -11.30
C ILE A 44 -0.56 -11.17 -12.19
N LYS A 45 -0.79 -11.82 -13.34
CA LYS A 45 -1.86 -11.44 -14.27
C LYS A 45 -3.23 -11.55 -13.60
N SER A 46 -3.49 -12.59 -12.83
CA SER A 46 -4.73 -12.76 -12.07
C SER A 46 -4.93 -11.60 -11.09
N ILE A 47 -3.93 -11.28 -10.26
CA ILE A 47 -3.99 -10.16 -9.31
C ILE A 47 -4.33 -8.85 -10.02
N LEU A 48 -3.61 -8.52 -11.09
CA LEU A 48 -3.82 -7.26 -11.82
C LEU A 48 -5.21 -7.21 -12.45
N THR A 49 -5.68 -8.33 -13.01
CA THR A 49 -7.02 -8.43 -13.61
C THR A 49 -8.10 -8.25 -12.55
N SER A 50 -8.00 -8.96 -11.42
CA SER A 50 -8.94 -8.84 -10.30
C SER A 50 -8.95 -7.42 -9.73
N ALA A 51 -7.79 -6.79 -9.58
CA ALA A 51 -7.70 -5.42 -9.10
C ALA A 51 -8.44 -4.43 -10.03
N ILE A 52 -8.28 -4.59 -11.35
CA ILE A 52 -8.98 -3.76 -12.35
C ILE A 52 -10.49 -4.02 -12.31
N ILE A 53 -10.93 -5.29 -12.28
CA ILE A 53 -12.35 -5.66 -12.22
C ILE A 53 -13.01 -5.07 -10.96
N ASN A 54 -12.31 -5.06 -9.84
CA ASN A 54 -12.78 -4.46 -8.58
C ASN A 54 -12.64 -2.93 -8.54
N GLY A 55 -12.19 -2.33 -9.64
CA GLY A 55 -12.09 -0.87 -9.80
C GLY A 55 -11.05 -0.23 -8.91
N LEU A 56 -9.96 -0.93 -8.59
CA LEU A 56 -8.81 -0.35 -7.92
C LEU A 56 -8.04 0.54 -8.89
N ASP A 57 -7.58 1.68 -8.41
CA ASP A 57 -6.67 2.59 -9.11
C ASP A 57 -5.21 2.23 -8.81
N ILE A 58 -4.95 1.74 -7.59
CA ILE A 58 -3.60 1.38 -7.13
C ILE A 58 -3.64 0.02 -6.42
N VAL A 59 -2.68 -0.84 -6.74
CA VAL A 59 -2.46 -2.12 -6.05
C VAL A 59 -1.01 -2.24 -5.58
N GLY A 60 -0.81 -2.55 -4.31
CA GLY A 60 0.48 -2.91 -3.73
C GLY A 60 0.72 -4.40 -3.83
N VAL A 61 1.78 -4.81 -4.52
CA VAL A 61 2.14 -6.22 -4.65
C VAL A 61 3.35 -6.52 -3.78
N LEU A 62 3.12 -7.33 -2.75
CA LEU A 62 4.08 -7.69 -1.72
C LEU A 62 4.64 -9.10 -1.93
N SER A 63 5.91 -9.25 -1.67
CA SER A 63 6.55 -10.57 -1.51
C SER A 63 7.53 -10.57 -0.33
N PRO A 64 7.82 -11.74 0.27
CA PRO A 64 8.74 -11.82 1.39
C PRO A 64 10.16 -11.35 1.03
N ASP A 65 10.76 -10.54 1.87
CA ASP A 65 12.17 -10.13 1.84
C ASP A 65 12.67 -9.44 0.55
N THR A 66 11.84 -9.24 -0.45
CA THR A 66 12.28 -8.65 -1.74
C THR A 66 11.14 -7.97 -2.49
N PRO A 67 11.36 -6.82 -3.14
CA PRO A 67 10.35 -6.17 -3.98
C PRO A 67 10.26 -6.77 -5.39
N SER A 68 11.03 -7.82 -5.70
CA SER A 68 11.22 -8.32 -7.09
C SER A 68 9.91 -8.72 -7.78
N VAL A 69 8.98 -9.34 -7.05
CA VAL A 69 7.68 -9.76 -7.61
C VAL A 69 6.81 -8.55 -7.93
N GLY A 70 6.76 -7.58 -7.02
CA GLY A 70 6.05 -6.32 -7.25
C GLY A 70 6.64 -5.53 -8.44
N LEU A 71 7.97 -5.53 -8.61
CA LEU A 71 8.62 -4.93 -9.77
C LEU A 71 8.23 -5.62 -11.08
N ARG A 72 8.13 -6.96 -11.10
CA ARG A 72 7.62 -7.72 -12.25
C ARG A 72 6.16 -7.41 -12.54
N ALA A 73 5.32 -7.31 -11.50
CA ALA A 73 3.92 -6.94 -11.67
C ALA A 73 3.79 -5.54 -12.27
N LYS A 74 4.58 -4.58 -11.81
CA LYS A 74 4.65 -3.22 -12.37
C LYS A 74 5.07 -3.25 -13.84
N GLN A 75 6.12 -4.00 -14.18
CA GLN A 75 6.57 -4.16 -15.55
C GLN A 75 5.49 -4.78 -16.45
N MET A 76 4.81 -5.83 -15.99
CA MET A 76 3.71 -6.47 -16.73
C MET A 76 2.57 -5.51 -17.00
N ALA A 77 2.12 -4.76 -15.97
CA ALA A 77 1.07 -3.76 -16.12
C ALA A 77 1.43 -2.70 -17.17
N GLN A 78 2.67 -2.20 -17.16
CA GLN A 78 3.17 -1.25 -18.13
C GLN A 78 3.23 -1.83 -19.56
N GLN A 79 3.78 -3.03 -19.72
CA GLN A 79 3.91 -3.69 -21.04
C GLN A 79 2.56 -4.01 -21.67
N GLN A 80 1.56 -4.36 -20.85
CA GLN A 80 0.21 -4.67 -21.30
C GLN A 80 -0.73 -3.46 -21.28
N GLN A 81 -0.22 -2.27 -20.97
CA GLN A 81 -1.00 -1.02 -20.89
C GLN A 81 -2.25 -1.17 -20.02
N MET A 82 -2.12 -1.87 -18.90
CA MET A 82 -3.22 -2.08 -17.96
C MET A 82 -3.52 -0.79 -17.20
N ASP A 83 -4.80 -0.46 -17.05
CA ASP A 83 -5.26 0.75 -16.34
C ASP A 83 -5.23 0.54 -14.82
N ILE A 84 -4.04 0.38 -14.29
CA ILE A 84 -3.78 0.22 -12.86
C ILE A 84 -2.35 0.65 -12.51
N THR A 85 -2.20 1.34 -11.39
CA THR A 85 -0.87 1.64 -10.83
C THR A 85 -0.43 0.52 -9.89
N VAL A 86 0.74 -0.06 -10.16
CA VAL A 86 1.33 -1.10 -9.31
C VAL A 86 2.43 -0.50 -8.45
N VAL A 87 2.31 -0.70 -7.13
CA VAL A 87 3.30 -0.30 -6.13
C VAL A 87 4.09 -1.54 -5.69
N PRO A 88 5.37 -1.68 -6.09
CA PRO A 88 6.19 -2.79 -5.65
C PRO A 88 6.47 -2.73 -4.16
N GLY A 89 6.35 -3.87 -3.48
CA GLY A 89 6.61 -3.93 -2.05
C GLY A 89 7.23 -5.24 -1.59
N GLN A 90 7.68 -5.22 -0.35
CA GLN A 90 8.16 -6.40 0.37
C GLN A 90 7.64 -6.40 1.80
N THR A 91 7.45 -7.59 2.37
CA THR A 91 7.34 -7.73 3.81
C THR A 91 8.73 -7.71 4.44
N TYR A 92 8.83 -7.18 5.63
CA TYR A 92 10.09 -7.13 6.37
C TYR A 92 9.85 -7.42 7.85
N ILE A 93 10.62 -8.37 8.39
CA ILE A 93 10.61 -8.67 9.83
C ILE A 93 11.81 -7.98 10.47
N CYS A 94 11.55 -7.03 11.36
CA CYS A 94 12.57 -6.31 12.11
C CYS A 94 13.31 -7.20 13.11
N SER A 95 14.47 -6.74 13.58
CA SER A 95 15.24 -7.45 14.62
C SER A 95 14.45 -7.64 15.93
N GLY A 96 13.49 -6.78 16.23
CA GLY A 96 12.56 -6.89 17.36
C GLY A 96 11.31 -7.74 17.06
N LYS A 97 11.24 -8.39 15.89
CA LYS A 97 10.12 -9.22 15.38
C LYS A 97 8.86 -8.42 14.98
N GLU A 98 8.95 -7.11 14.88
CA GLU A 98 7.90 -6.29 14.27
C GLU A 98 7.87 -6.57 12.77
N GLU A 99 6.67 -6.64 12.20
CA GLU A 99 6.46 -6.82 10.78
C GLU A 99 6.08 -5.48 10.12
N LEU A 100 6.73 -5.19 9.00
CA LEU A 100 6.51 -4.00 8.20
C LEU A 100 6.24 -4.37 6.75
N TYR A 101 5.41 -3.57 6.09
CA TYR A 101 5.30 -3.56 4.63
C TYR A 101 6.07 -2.36 4.10
N VAL A 102 7.01 -2.63 3.21
CA VAL A 102 7.92 -1.63 2.64
C VAL A 102 7.68 -1.54 1.15
N TYR A 103 7.53 -0.33 0.63
CA TYR A 103 7.14 -0.08 -0.75
C TYR A 103 8.10 0.84 -1.48
N ASN A 104 8.02 0.82 -2.83
CA ASN A 104 8.76 1.69 -3.75
C ASN A 104 10.28 1.56 -3.70
N LEU A 105 10.80 0.46 -3.20
CA LEU A 105 12.22 0.18 -3.29
C LEU A 105 12.54 -0.66 -4.53
N LEU A 106 13.71 -0.39 -5.13
CA LEU A 106 14.26 -1.19 -6.23
C LEU A 106 15.11 -2.37 -5.73
N LYS A 107 15.53 -2.33 -4.46
CA LYS A 107 16.38 -3.33 -3.83
C LYS A 107 15.80 -3.74 -2.47
N PRO A 108 16.07 -4.97 -2.02
CA PRO A 108 15.66 -5.40 -0.68
C PRO A 108 16.22 -4.50 0.43
N VAL A 109 15.46 -4.36 1.49
CA VAL A 109 15.95 -3.74 2.75
C VAL A 109 17.03 -4.63 3.35
N PRO A 110 18.15 -4.07 3.85
CA PRO A 110 19.18 -4.85 4.56
C PRO A 110 18.58 -5.61 5.76
N ARG A 111 19.07 -6.82 6.00
CA ARG A 111 18.55 -7.68 7.09
C ARG A 111 18.93 -7.18 8.48
N ASN A 112 18.21 -7.63 9.50
CA ASN A 112 18.49 -7.42 10.93
C ASN A 112 18.47 -5.95 11.38
N LEU A 113 17.66 -5.12 10.75
CA LEU A 113 17.44 -3.74 11.18
C LEU A 113 16.29 -3.66 12.19
N SER A 114 16.41 -2.71 13.12
CA SER A 114 15.30 -2.26 13.98
C SER A 114 14.31 -1.41 13.19
N ILE A 115 13.09 -1.25 13.69
CA ILE A 115 12.02 -0.53 13.02
C ILE A 115 12.43 0.91 12.61
N ASP A 116 13.09 1.64 13.49
CA ASP A 116 13.59 2.99 13.22
C ASP A 116 14.62 3.04 12.08
N LYS A 117 15.54 2.06 12.04
CA LYS A 117 16.54 1.94 10.97
C LYS A 117 15.92 1.53 9.65
N VAL A 118 14.91 0.64 9.67
CA VAL A 118 14.16 0.29 8.45
C VAL A 118 13.45 1.53 7.90
N CYS A 119 12.69 2.25 8.73
CA CYS A 119 12.00 3.45 8.30
C CYS A 119 12.97 4.51 7.76
N GLY A 120 14.08 4.77 8.48
CA GLY A 120 15.12 5.69 8.01
C GLY A 120 15.69 5.28 6.65
N TYR A 121 16.08 4.01 6.48
CA TYR A 121 16.60 3.49 5.22
C TYR A 121 15.59 3.63 4.07
N VAL A 122 14.33 3.28 4.32
CA VAL A 122 13.28 3.34 3.31
C VAL A 122 13.01 4.78 2.88
N HIS A 123 12.90 5.71 3.81
CA HIS A 123 12.69 7.12 3.52
C HIS A 123 13.88 7.76 2.81
N ASP A 124 15.10 7.40 3.18
CA ASP A 124 16.31 7.88 2.50
C ASP A 124 16.41 7.35 1.04
N ASN A 125 15.65 6.30 0.69
CA ASN A 125 15.52 5.75 -0.66
C ASN A 125 14.16 6.06 -1.32
N ASN A 126 13.44 7.08 -0.86
CA ASN A 126 12.13 7.51 -1.38
C ASN A 126 11.05 6.41 -1.35
N GLY A 127 11.18 5.47 -0.43
CA GLY A 127 10.19 4.45 -0.16
C GLY A 127 9.19 4.88 0.92
N PHE A 128 8.29 3.99 1.23
CA PHE A 128 7.15 4.18 2.13
C PHE A 128 6.95 2.93 2.99
N VAL A 129 6.54 3.11 4.25
CA VAL A 129 6.44 2.02 5.24
C VAL A 129 5.07 1.99 5.88
N LEU A 130 4.45 0.81 5.90
CA LEU A 130 3.30 0.51 6.74
C LEU A 130 3.69 -0.42 7.90
N ALA A 131 3.27 -0.07 9.11
CA ALA A 131 3.32 -1.01 10.23
C ALA A 131 2.10 -1.92 10.17
N THR A 132 2.34 -3.22 10.23
CA THR A 132 1.29 -4.24 10.29
C THR A 132 1.31 -4.96 11.62
N ASN A 133 0.28 -5.75 11.89
CA ASN A 133 0.18 -6.53 13.13
C ASN A 133 0.36 -5.68 14.40
N VAL A 134 -0.06 -4.42 14.36
CA VAL A 134 0.09 -3.50 15.48
C VAL A 134 -0.68 -4.02 16.68
N ASN A 135 0.02 -4.18 17.78
CA ASN A 135 -0.48 -4.70 19.04
C ASN A 135 0.03 -3.85 20.22
N SER A 136 -0.37 -4.19 21.43
CA SER A 136 0.02 -3.45 22.64
C SER A 136 1.53 -3.36 22.88
N LYS A 137 2.32 -4.25 22.29
CA LYS A 137 3.80 -4.23 22.38
C LYS A 137 4.42 -3.26 21.37
N LEU A 138 3.85 -3.18 20.16
CA LEU A 138 4.35 -2.32 19.09
C LEU A 138 3.91 -0.87 19.26
N ALA A 139 2.69 -0.64 19.76
CA ALA A 139 2.10 0.69 19.90
C ALA A 139 3.00 1.71 20.66
N PRO A 140 3.66 1.38 21.79
CA PRO A 140 4.56 2.32 22.47
C PRO A 140 5.76 2.72 21.61
N THR A 141 6.31 1.78 20.82
CA THR A 141 7.42 2.07 19.89
C THR A 141 6.99 3.01 18.80
N LEU A 142 5.82 2.78 18.18
CA LEU A 142 5.27 3.64 17.15
C LEU A 142 4.98 5.05 17.70
N ASN A 143 4.41 5.16 18.89
CA ASN A 143 4.15 6.45 19.54
C ASN A 143 5.43 7.24 19.81
N ARG A 144 6.50 6.55 20.24
CA ARG A 144 7.82 7.18 20.44
C ARG A 144 8.44 7.71 19.16
N LEU A 145 8.22 7.03 18.03
CA LEU A 145 8.77 7.42 16.73
C LEU A 145 7.90 8.44 15.99
N LYS A 146 6.67 8.66 16.45
CA LYS A 146 5.69 9.54 15.83
C LYS A 146 6.28 10.93 15.48
N GLY A 147 6.03 11.37 14.26
CA GLY A 147 6.48 12.67 13.78
C GLY A 147 7.95 12.76 13.36
N SER A 148 8.73 11.69 13.54
CA SER A 148 10.10 11.61 13.06
C SER A 148 10.21 10.94 11.69
N LYS A 149 11.33 11.11 10.99
CA LYS A 149 11.64 10.37 9.76
C LYS A 149 11.84 8.85 10.00
N TYR A 150 11.91 8.44 11.24
CA TYR A 150 12.08 7.03 11.64
C TYR A 150 10.77 6.33 11.99
N ALA A 151 9.63 7.03 11.84
CA ALA A 151 8.32 6.45 12.02
C ALA A 151 7.82 5.81 10.72
N PRO A 152 7.01 4.74 10.77
CA PRO A 152 6.23 4.30 9.62
C PRO A 152 5.29 5.42 9.13
N ASP A 153 4.98 5.41 7.84
CA ASP A 153 4.08 6.39 7.23
C ASP A 153 2.61 6.11 7.56
N GLY A 154 2.31 4.85 7.85
CA GLY A 154 0.96 4.44 8.19
C GLY A 154 0.89 3.10 8.90
N VAL A 155 -0.35 2.68 9.17
CA VAL A 155 -0.66 1.40 9.80
C VAL A 155 -1.72 0.63 9.04
N GLU A 156 -1.63 -0.69 9.06
CA GLU A 156 -2.70 -1.56 8.60
C GLU A 156 -3.69 -1.78 9.75
N ILE A 157 -4.95 -1.38 9.54
CA ILE A 157 -6.02 -1.55 10.54
C ILE A 157 -6.94 -2.72 10.24
N PHE A 158 -7.00 -3.15 9.00
CA PHE A 158 -7.82 -4.25 8.56
C PHE A 158 -7.07 -5.10 7.52
N ASN A 159 -7.18 -6.41 7.69
CA ASN A 159 -6.64 -7.38 6.75
C ASN A 159 -7.69 -8.46 6.52
N ALA A 160 -8.08 -8.68 5.28
CA ALA A 160 -9.14 -9.62 4.91
C ALA A 160 -8.84 -11.06 5.37
N LYS A 161 -7.57 -11.47 5.35
CA LYS A 161 -7.15 -12.82 5.79
C LYS A 161 -7.31 -13.03 7.29
N SER A 162 -7.06 -12.02 8.10
CA SER A 162 -7.17 -12.12 9.55
C SER A 162 -8.59 -11.93 10.07
N GLY A 163 -9.51 -11.46 9.21
CA GLY A 163 -10.95 -11.33 9.50
C GLY A 163 -11.29 -10.35 10.63
N GLY A 164 -10.34 -9.53 11.07
CA GLY A 164 -10.51 -8.69 12.25
C GLY A 164 -10.17 -7.22 12.01
N TYR A 165 -11.07 -6.35 12.47
CA TYR A 165 -10.75 -4.97 12.75
C TYR A 165 -9.78 -4.96 13.94
N ARG A 166 -8.65 -4.31 13.80
CA ARG A 166 -7.74 -4.11 14.93
C ARG A 166 -8.09 -2.77 15.55
N ASP A 167 -8.68 -2.82 16.74
CA ASP A 167 -8.84 -1.65 17.58
C ASP A 167 -7.45 -1.28 18.10
N VAL A 168 -6.81 -0.39 17.38
CA VAL A 168 -5.49 0.09 17.74
C VAL A 168 -5.66 1.53 18.16
N ASP A 169 -5.63 1.76 19.46
CA ASP A 169 -5.55 3.11 20.04
C ASP A 169 -4.18 3.74 19.73
N ILE A 170 -3.93 3.94 18.42
CA ILE A 170 -2.79 4.66 17.92
C ILE A 170 -3.32 5.90 17.25
N ASP A 171 -3.02 7.04 17.85
CA ASP A 171 -3.12 8.35 17.22
C ASP A 171 -2.11 8.46 16.06
N PHE A 172 -2.27 7.55 15.08
CA PHE A 172 -1.49 7.49 13.86
C PHE A 172 -2.19 8.35 12.83
N SER A 173 -1.76 9.58 12.76
CA SER A 173 -2.41 10.61 11.96
C SER A 173 -1.98 10.63 10.49
N ARG A 174 -1.19 9.66 9.99
CA ARG A 174 -0.65 9.75 8.63
C ARG A 174 -1.42 8.96 7.59
N PHE A 175 -1.63 7.69 7.83
CA PHE A 175 -2.29 6.82 6.85
C PHE A 175 -2.79 5.53 7.51
N VAL A 176 -3.97 5.12 7.09
CA VAL A 176 -4.58 3.88 7.54
C VAL A 176 -4.87 3.03 6.31
N ASN A 177 -4.41 1.78 6.30
CA ASN A 177 -4.64 0.87 5.21
C ASN A 177 -5.57 -0.27 5.61
N SER A 178 -6.46 -0.62 4.70
CA SER A 178 -7.22 -1.86 4.74
C SER A 178 -7.18 -2.50 3.36
N GLY A 179 -6.97 -3.81 3.30
CA GLY A 179 -6.79 -4.48 2.02
C GLY A 179 -7.01 -5.98 2.04
N ALA A 180 -7.14 -6.54 0.86
CA ALA A 180 -7.13 -7.97 0.61
C ALA A 180 -5.70 -8.51 0.68
N THR A 181 -5.55 -9.81 0.95
CA THR A 181 -4.23 -10.42 1.11
C THR A 181 -3.82 -11.34 -0.02
N SER A 182 -4.73 -11.65 -0.94
CA SER A 182 -4.47 -12.53 -2.07
C SER A 182 -5.35 -12.17 -3.26
N ALA A 183 -5.05 -12.74 -4.44
CA ALA A 183 -5.90 -12.59 -5.61
C ALA A 183 -7.34 -13.08 -5.36
N SER A 184 -7.51 -14.19 -4.65
CA SER A 184 -8.83 -14.72 -4.28
C SER A 184 -9.58 -13.80 -3.31
N ASP A 185 -8.87 -13.11 -2.43
CA ASP A 185 -9.49 -12.13 -1.53
C ASP A 185 -9.92 -10.88 -2.28
N LEU A 186 -9.17 -10.45 -3.31
CA LEU A 186 -9.59 -9.37 -4.21
C LEU A 186 -10.91 -9.68 -4.91
N ASP A 187 -11.12 -10.93 -5.33
CA ASP A 187 -12.34 -11.35 -6.00
C ASP A 187 -13.55 -11.45 -5.04
N ASN A 188 -13.31 -11.72 -3.77
CA ASN A 188 -14.34 -12.02 -2.77
C ASN A 188 -14.57 -10.90 -1.75
N SER A 189 -13.64 -9.97 -1.59
CA SER A 189 -13.72 -8.89 -0.62
C SER A 189 -13.59 -7.54 -1.31
N ASN A 190 -14.60 -6.73 -1.32
CA ASN A 190 -14.50 -5.32 -1.76
C ASN A 190 -13.75 -4.47 -0.73
N VAL A 191 -12.62 -4.97 -0.22
CA VAL A 191 -11.82 -4.26 0.78
C VAL A 191 -10.80 -3.37 0.07
N PHE A 192 -10.90 -2.09 0.29
CA PHE A 192 -9.97 -1.08 -0.24
C PHE A 192 -9.93 0.14 0.69
N THR A 193 -8.88 0.93 0.55
CA THR A 193 -8.77 2.23 1.20
C THR A 193 -9.06 3.32 0.18
N LEU A 194 -9.79 4.36 0.59
CA LEU A 194 -9.97 5.56 -0.21
C LEU A 194 -8.89 6.58 0.17
N ILE A 195 -8.10 6.98 -0.81
CA ILE A 195 -7.02 7.95 -0.61
C ILE A 195 -7.24 9.14 -1.53
N PRO A 196 -7.19 10.40 -1.00
CA PRO A 196 -7.15 11.57 -1.86
C PRO A 196 -5.98 11.48 -2.83
N ARG A 197 -6.20 11.83 -4.11
CA ARG A 197 -5.15 11.81 -5.15
C ARG A 197 -3.90 12.58 -4.72
N LYS A 198 -4.08 13.73 -4.08
CA LYS A 198 -2.98 14.53 -3.52
C LYS A 198 -2.17 13.73 -2.50
N THR A 199 -2.82 13.02 -1.59
CA THR A 199 -2.13 12.14 -0.60
C THR A 199 -1.36 11.03 -1.30
N ALA A 200 -1.94 10.38 -2.33
CA ALA A 200 -1.25 9.36 -3.10
C ALA A 200 0.01 9.90 -3.82
N GLN A 201 -0.05 11.12 -4.35
CA GLN A 201 1.12 11.83 -4.91
C GLN A 201 2.18 12.09 -3.84
N GLU A 202 1.76 12.62 -2.70
CA GLU A 202 2.63 12.91 -1.56
C GLU A 202 3.30 11.67 -0.97
N MET A 203 2.67 10.51 -1.09
CA MET A 203 3.23 9.21 -0.73
C MET A 203 4.09 8.58 -1.84
N GLY A 204 4.20 9.22 -3.01
CA GLY A 204 4.92 8.66 -4.16
C GLY A 204 4.26 7.44 -4.78
N LEU A 205 2.98 7.19 -4.53
CA LEU A 205 2.24 6.07 -5.12
C LEU A 205 1.89 6.34 -6.59
N ILE A 206 1.68 7.60 -6.95
CA ILE A 206 1.46 8.06 -8.32
C ILE A 206 2.35 9.26 -8.63
N GLN A 207 2.65 9.48 -9.91
CA GLN A 207 3.39 10.67 -10.34
C GLN A 207 2.50 11.92 -10.28
N SER A 208 3.11 13.08 -10.00
CA SER A 208 2.42 14.36 -10.14
C SER A 208 2.17 14.65 -11.62
N GLU A 209 1.00 15.21 -11.96
CA GLU A 209 0.66 15.58 -13.34
C GLU A 209 1.60 16.67 -13.92
N GLU A 210 2.40 17.32 -13.09
CA GLU A 210 3.24 18.46 -13.45
C GLU A 210 4.73 18.11 -13.69
N GLY A 211 5.12 16.83 -13.71
CA GLY A 211 6.50 16.43 -14.06
C GLY A 211 7.60 16.94 -13.14
N ILE A 212 7.27 17.32 -11.91
CA ILE A 212 8.22 17.80 -10.92
C ILE A 212 8.77 16.60 -10.15
N ASP A 213 10.10 16.49 -10.12
CA ASP A 213 10.80 15.55 -9.24
C ASP A 213 10.35 15.74 -7.80
N PHE A 214 9.58 14.78 -7.29
CA PHE A 214 8.99 14.89 -5.97
C PHE A 214 10.00 14.49 -4.91
N VAL A 215 10.45 15.48 -4.13
CA VAL A 215 11.14 15.24 -2.85
C VAL A 215 10.06 15.15 -1.78
N PRO A 216 9.91 14.01 -1.06
CA PRO A 216 8.93 13.90 0.00
C PRO A 216 9.18 14.98 1.07
N LYS A 217 8.39 16.02 1.08
CA LYS A 217 8.31 16.89 2.26
C LYS A 217 7.53 16.13 3.32
N TYR A 218 8.09 16.02 4.51
CA TYR A 218 7.42 15.45 5.68
C TYR A 218 6.02 16.05 5.85
N LEU A 219 5.02 15.25 5.58
CA LEU A 219 3.64 15.67 5.51
C LEU A 219 3.03 15.81 6.89
N LYS A 220 2.37 16.94 7.12
CA LYS A 220 1.37 17.04 8.18
C LYS A 220 0.08 16.38 7.67
N PRO A 221 -0.54 15.44 8.39
CA PRO A 221 -1.68 14.72 7.92
C PRO A 221 -2.95 15.55 7.99
N GLN A 222 -3.79 15.43 6.96
CA GLN A 222 -5.22 15.71 7.08
C GLN A 222 -5.96 14.40 6.82
N ILE A 223 -6.59 13.88 7.84
CA ILE A 223 -7.46 12.70 7.75
C ILE A 223 -8.85 13.19 7.35
N GLY A 224 -9.30 12.76 6.18
CA GLY A 224 -10.71 12.72 5.86
C GLY A 224 -11.18 11.28 6.03
N VAL A 225 -11.84 10.97 7.11
CA VAL A 225 -12.63 9.75 7.26
C VAL A 225 -14.00 10.04 6.68
N VAL A 226 -14.42 9.30 5.67
CA VAL A 226 -15.81 9.22 5.22
C VAL A 226 -16.33 7.85 5.54
#